data_e1646a8f2824e45b503f554463cb54ff
#
_entry.id   e1646a8f2824e45b503f554463cb54ff
#
_cell.length_a   1.000
_cell.length_b   1.000
_cell.length_c   1.000
_cell.angle_alpha   90.00
_cell.angle_beta   90.00
_cell.angle_gamma   90.00
#
_symmetry.space_group_name_H-M   'P 1'
#
loop_
_entity.id
_entity.type
_entity.pdbx_description
1 polymer ?
#
loop_
_entity_poly.entity_id
_entity_poly.type
_entity_poly.pdbx_seq_one_letter_code
_entity_poly.pdbx_strand_id
1 'polypeptide(L)'
;MKKAKRLLAGLLTAVMLLALLPTAFAAEDDPLTRGEARDLLLAAADDYNPGVTAEDILQGDKDGNLYLDRPVTRVELLVMLSNAFGELPEPVGDSERIALPGQFTDMPNWSKKTLENVLQAGIVSGTSDTAFSPKGTVTEEELDLLIRRVYALEGTNLKDDFYAAVNKEWLDTTEFPPGYPYTGTLYELNYEVTEQVSGLIREIAAGNPKAGTPQAKIKNLYETVLDWDSRNAAGIDPIKPY
;
A
#
# COMPACT_ATOMS: atom_id res chain seq x y z
N MET A 1 -22.99 -25.06 30.03
CA MET A 1 -21.73 -25.65 29.55
C MET A 1 -21.88 -26.65 28.39
N LYS A 2 -22.92 -27.53 28.37
CA LYS A 2 -23.10 -28.51 27.28
C LYS A 2 -23.51 -27.91 25.91
N LYS A 3 -24.23 -26.78 25.90
CA LYS A 3 -24.65 -26.08 24.64
C LYS A 3 -23.51 -25.33 23.94
N ALA A 4 -22.59 -24.74 24.69
CA ALA A 4 -21.43 -24.06 24.14
C ALA A 4 -20.43 -25.03 23.50
N LYS A 5 -20.23 -26.20 24.06
CA LYS A 5 -19.37 -27.26 23.49
C LYS A 5 -19.92 -27.83 22.18
N ARG A 6 -21.26 -27.90 22.03
CA ARG A 6 -21.90 -28.35 20.78
C ARG A 6 -21.82 -27.31 19.66
N LEU A 7 -21.88 -26.00 20.00
CA LEU A 7 -21.66 -24.90 19.06
C LEU A 7 -20.20 -24.83 18.59
N LEU A 8 -19.26 -25.05 19.51
CA LEU A 8 -17.84 -25.05 19.16
C LEU A 8 -17.45 -26.24 18.28
N ALA A 9 -18.04 -27.43 18.55
CA ALA A 9 -17.84 -28.61 17.72
C ALA A 9 -18.47 -28.46 16.32
N GLY A 10 -19.65 -27.82 16.22
CA GLY A 10 -20.27 -27.49 14.92
C GLY A 10 -19.47 -26.47 14.10
N LEU A 11 -18.86 -25.49 14.75
CA LEU A 11 -17.98 -24.53 14.09
C LEU A 11 -16.68 -25.16 13.58
N LEU A 12 -16.07 -26.07 14.38
CA LEU A 12 -14.85 -26.80 13.98
C LEU A 12 -15.11 -27.75 12.81
N THR A 13 -16.28 -28.42 12.79
CA THR A 13 -16.64 -29.30 11.67
C THR A 13 -16.97 -28.52 10.40
N ALA A 14 -17.56 -27.32 10.50
CA ALA A 14 -17.79 -26.45 9.36
C ALA A 14 -16.46 -25.93 8.77
N VAL A 15 -15.51 -25.56 9.61
CA VAL A 15 -14.16 -25.12 9.18
C VAL A 15 -13.37 -26.31 8.59
N MET A 16 -13.49 -27.53 9.13
CA MET A 16 -12.86 -28.72 8.53
C MET A 16 -13.52 -29.16 7.22
N LEU A 17 -14.83 -28.95 7.05
CA LEU A 17 -15.52 -29.25 5.78
C LEU A 17 -15.16 -28.22 4.70
N LEU A 18 -14.87 -26.94 5.06
CA LEU A 18 -14.30 -25.97 4.14
C LEU A 18 -12.84 -26.31 3.75
N ALA A 19 -12.07 -26.95 4.65
CA ALA A 19 -10.70 -27.37 4.36
C ALA A 19 -10.62 -28.66 3.53
N LEU A 20 -11.74 -29.37 3.33
CA LEU A 20 -11.87 -30.59 2.51
C LEU A 20 -12.54 -30.33 1.15
N LEU A 21 -12.93 -29.10 0.86
CA LEU A 21 -13.21 -28.72 -0.52
C LEU A 21 -11.89 -28.83 -1.27
N PRO A 22 -11.84 -29.59 -2.38
CA PRO A 22 -10.65 -29.58 -3.19
C PRO A 22 -10.33 -28.12 -3.50
N THR A 23 -9.09 -27.71 -3.26
CA THR A 23 -8.51 -26.46 -3.74
C THR A 23 -8.42 -26.50 -5.27
N ALA A 24 -9.55 -26.67 -5.91
CA ALA A 24 -9.78 -26.49 -7.33
C ALA A 24 -10.28 -25.05 -7.58
N PHE A 25 -9.78 -24.09 -6.78
CA PHE A 25 -9.59 -22.74 -7.21
C PHE A 25 -8.10 -22.54 -7.47
N ALA A 26 -7.52 -23.35 -8.36
CA ALA A 26 -6.68 -22.74 -9.36
C ALA A 26 -7.65 -21.78 -10.07
N ALA A 27 -7.51 -20.49 -9.87
CA ALA A 27 -8.08 -19.52 -10.76
C ALA A 27 -7.53 -19.90 -12.15
N GLU A 28 -8.31 -20.64 -12.92
CA GLU A 28 -8.17 -20.60 -14.35
C GLU A 28 -8.45 -19.13 -14.68
N ASP A 29 -7.64 -18.54 -15.53
CA ASP A 29 -7.77 -17.17 -16.03
C ASP A 29 -9.04 -17.03 -16.90
N ASP A 30 -10.20 -17.41 -16.34
CA ASP A 30 -11.48 -17.30 -17.04
C ASP A 30 -11.81 -15.82 -17.20
N PRO A 31 -12.12 -15.39 -18.42
CA PRO A 31 -12.48 -14.01 -18.68
C PRO A 31 -13.74 -13.62 -17.90
N LEU A 32 -13.67 -12.51 -17.19
CA LEU A 32 -14.79 -11.93 -16.46
C LEU A 32 -15.93 -11.60 -17.43
N THR A 33 -17.16 -11.96 -17.08
CA THR A 33 -18.34 -11.60 -17.85
C THR A 33 -18.79 -10.16 -17.59
N ARG A 34 -19.60 -9.60 -18.49
CA ARG A 34 -20.15 -8.25 -18.32
C ARG A 34 -21.05 -8.12 -17.10
N GLY A 35 -21.79 -9.19 -16.76
CA GLY A 35 -22.65 -9.24 -15.59
C GLY A 35 -21.84 -9.24 -14.30
N GLU A 36 -20.84 -10.12 -14.18
CA GLU A 36 -19.94 -10.19 -13.04
C GLU A 36 -19.18 -8.86 -12.84
N ALA A 37 -18.64 -8.29 -13.94
CA ALA A 37 -17.94 -7.00 -13.88
C ALA A 37 -18.85 -5.88 -13.35
N ARG A 38 -20.12 -5.82 -13.82
CA ARG A 38 -21.12 -4.85 -13.33
C ARG A 38 -21.37 -5.01 -11.84
N ASP A 39 -21.59 -6.24 -11.38
CA ASP A 39 -21.97 -6.52 -9.99
C ASP A 39 -20.80 -6.25 -9.03
N LEU A 40 -19.56 -6.60 -9.42
CA LEU A 40 -18.35 -6.28 -8.67
C LEU A 40 -18.10 -4.77 -8.61
N LEU A 41 -18.27 -4.06 -9.72
CA LEU A 41 -18.12 -2.60 -9.74
C LEU A 41 -19.19 -1.89 -8.92
N LEU A 42 -20.46 -2.37 -8.97
CA LEU A 42 -21.54 -1.83 -8.15
C LEU A 42 -21.24 -1.98 -6.66
N ALA A 43 -20.80 -3.17 -6.25
CA ALA A 43 -20.42 -3.42 -4.86
C ALA A 43 -19.21 -2.59 -4.42
N ALA A 44 -18.23 -2.40 -5.30
CA ALA A 44 -17.05 -1.61 -4.99
C ALA A 44 -17.33 -0.10 -4.95
N ALA A 45 -18.25 0.41 -5.74
CA ALA A 45 -18.54 1.83 -5.83
C ALA A 45 -19.50 2.36 -4.72
N ASP A 46 -20.14 1.50 -3.94
CA ASP A 46 -21.18 1.88 -2.96
C ASP A 46 -20.71 2.94 -1.97
N ASP A 47 -19.47 2.81 -1.45
CA ASP A 47 -18.88 3.79 -0.54
C ASP A 47 -18.29 5.03 -1.25
N TYR A 48 -17.89 4.90 -2.52
CA TYR A 48 -17.21 5.95 -3.29
C TYR A 48 -18.21 6.89 -3.99
N ASN A 49 -19.22 6.32 -4.64
CA ASN A 49 -20.26 7.02 -5.39
C ASN A 49 -21.65 6.55 -4.93
N PRO A 50 -22.09 6.98 -3.73
CA PRO A 50 -23.34 6.52 -3.17
C PRO A 50 -24.53 6.83 -4.08
N GLY A 51 -25.31 5.82 -4.40
CA GLY A 51 -26.50 5.94 -5.24
C GLY A 51 -26.29 5.59 -6.71
N VAL A 52 -25.07 5.19 -7.11
CA VAL A 52 -24.85 4.61 -8.45
C VAL A 52 -25.66 3.32 -8.59
N THR A 53 -26.25 3.11 -9.75
CA THR A 53 -27.07 1.93 -10.05
C THR A 53 -26.41 1.00 -11.07
N ALA A 54 -26.90 -0.22 -11.15
CA ALA A 54 -26.42 -1.17 -12.15
C ALA A 54 -26.62 -0.67 -13.60
N GLU A 55 -27.72 0.09 -13.81
CA GLU A 55 -28.07 0.69 -15.10
C GLU A 55 -27.14 1.86 -15.44
N ASP A 56 -26.63 2.59 -14.44
CA ASP A 56 -25.61 3.63 -14.68
C ASP A 56 -24.28 3.01 -15.10
N ILE A 57 -23.90 1.90 -14.49
CA ILE A 57 -22.61 1.21 -14.77
C ILE A 57 -22.62 0.55 -16.15
N LEU A 58 -23.67 -0.22 -16.47
CA LEU A 58 -23.77 -1.00 -17.70
C LEU A 58 -25.04 -0.69 -18.44
N GLN A 59 -24.89 -0.02 -19.58
CA GLN A 59 -25.96 0.26 -20.50
C GLN A 59 -26.03 -0.80 -21.62
N GLY A 60 -27.24 -1.08 -22.08
CA GLY A 60 -27.50 -1.98 -23.19
C GLY A 60 -27.10 -1.38 -24.54
N ASP A 61 -27.19 -2.20 -25.58
CA ASP A 61 -27.12 -1.73 -26.96
C ASP A 61 -28.39 -0.92 -27.31
N LYS A 62 -28.48 -0.47 -28.58
CA LYS A 62 -29.65 0.26 -29.07
C LYS A 62 -30.99 -0.48 -28.94
N ASP A 63 -30.97 -1.79 -28.79
CA ASP A 63 -32.13 -2.65 -28.61
C ASP A 63 -32.34 -3.03 -27.13
N GLY A 64 -31.51 -2.49 -26.20
CA GLY A 64 -31.58 -2.71 -24.76
C GLY A 64 -30.92 -3.99 -24.26
N ASN A 65 -30.18 -4.72 -25.12
CA ASN A 65 -29.54 -5.97 -24.72
C ASN A 65 -28.25 -5.71 -23.93
N LEU A 66 -28.12 -6.27 -22.75
CA LEU A 66 -26.95 -6.11 -21.87
C LEU A 66 -25.84 -7.13 -22.13
N TYR A 67 -26.16 -8.30 -22.70
CA TYR A 67 -25.23 -9.41 -22.98
C TYR A 67 -24.40 -9.81 -21.74
N LEU A 68 -25.07 -10.07 -20.62
CA LEU A 68 -24.45 -10.28 -19.31
C LEU A 68 -23.46 -11.45 -19.28
N ASP A 69 -23.75 -12.53 -20.01
CA ASP A 69 -22.92 -13.74 -20.04
C ASP A 69 -21.72 -13.65 -21.00
N ARG A 70 -21.59 -12.54 -21.73
CA ARG A 70 -20.47 -12.35 -22.66
C ARG A 70 -19.24 -11.86 -21.92
N PRO A 71 -18.03 -12.36 -22.22
CA PRO A 71 -16.80 -11.80 -21.69
C PRO A 71 -16.73 -10.28 -21.88
N VAL A 72 -16.35 -9.57 -20.84
CA VAL A 72 -16.15 -8.11 -20.90
C VAL A 72 -14.81 -7.82 -21.58
N THR A 73 -14.81 -6.84 -22.48
CA THR A 73 -13.57 -6.37 -23.09
C THR A 73 -12.93 -5.28 -22.24
N ARG A 74 -11.61 -5.10 -22.37
CA ARG A 74 -10.83 -4.09 -21.62
C ARG A 74 -11.45 -2.70 -21.74
N VAL A 75 -11.83 -2.26 -22.94
CA VAL A 75 -12.43 -0.95 -23.13
C VAL A 75 -13.81 -0.85 -22.48
N GLU A 76 -14.62 -1.91 -22.54
CA GLU A 76 -15.94 -1.95 -21.92
C GLU A 76 -15.82 -1.91 -20.40
N LEU A 77 -14.93 -2.71 -19.81
CA LEU A 77 -14.69 -2.70 -18.36
C LEU A 77 -14.28 -1.31 -17.87
N LEU A 78 -13.38 -0.64 -18.57
CA LEU A 78 -12.92 0.70 -18.16
C LEU A 78 -14.01 1.77 -18.29
N VAL A 79 -14.89 1.65 -19.27
CA VAL A 79 -16.09 2.49 -19.35
C VAL A 79 -17.05 2.22 -18.19
N MET A 80 -17.26 0.95 -17.84
CA MET A 80 -18.08 0.57 -16.68
C MET A 80 -17.45 1.09 -15.39
N LEU A 81 -16.14 1.01 -15.23
CA LEU A 81 -15.41 1.56 -14.09
C LEU A 81 -15.56 3.09 -14.02
N SER A 82 -15.39 3.80 -15.12
CA SER A 82 -15.63 5.25 -15.16
C SER A 82 -17.07 5.63 -14.79
N ASN A 83 -18.04 4.83 -15.23
CA ASN A 83 -19.44 5.05 -14.87
C ASN A 83 -19.72 4.76 -13.38
N ALA A 84 -19.09 3.72 -12.83
CA ALA A 84 -19.26 3.34 -11.42
C ALA A 84 -18.69 4.38 -10.46
N PHE A 85 -17.49 4.86 -10.72
CA PHE A 85 -16.77 5.75 -9.81
C PHE A 85 -16.94 7.25 -10.14
N GLY A 86 -17.41 7.60 -11.35
CA GLY A 86 -17.63 8.99 -11.74
C GLY A 86 -16.33 9.78 -11.97
N GLU A 87 -16.27 11.03 -11.51
CA GLU A 87 -15.07 11.85 -11.61
C GLU A 87 -14.01 11.35 -10.64
N LEU A 88 -12.84 11.00 -11.20
CA LEU A 88 -11.69 10.58 -10.42
C LEU A 88 -10.75 11.77 -10.17
N PRO A 89 -10.14 11.89 -8.98
CA PRO A 89 -9.19 12.94 -8.70
C PRO A 89 -7.91 12.75 -9.53
N GLU A 90 -7.22 13.86 -9.78
CA GLU A 90 -5.90 13.80 -10.39
C GLU A 90 -4.90 13.10 -9.45
N PRO A 91 -3.96 12.32 -9.98
CA PRO A 91 -2.97 11.62 -9.15
C PRO A 91 -2.10 12.64 -8.41
N VAL A 92 -1.84 12.37 -7.14
CA VAL A 92 -0.93 13.18 -6.32
C VAL A 92 0.51 12.83 -6.67
N GLY A 93 1.27 13.78 -7.19
CA GLY A 93 2.70 13.63 -7.50
C GLY A 93 3.08 13.98 -8.94
N ASP A 94 4.36 13.85 -9.28
CA ASP A 94 4.87 14.09 -10.64
C ASP A 94 4.34 13.02 -11.60
N SER A 95 3.25 13.34 -12.28
CA SER A 95 2.62 12.48 -13.27
C SER A 95 3.32 12.60 -14.63
N GLU A 96 4.58 12.20 -14.71
CA GLU A 96 5.34 12.15 -15.97
C GLU A 96 4.76 11.20 -17.03
N ARG A 97 3.66 10.48 -16.73
CA ARG A 97 3.06 9.44 -17.59
C ARG A 97 1.54 9.49 -17.65
N ILE A 98 0.96 10.66 -17.72
CA ILE A 98 -0.47 10.75 -18.03
C ILE A 98 -0.67 10.33 -19.48
N ALA A 99 -1.36 9.19 -19.68
CA ALA A 99 -1.75 8.75 -20.99
C ALA A 99 -2.97 9.55 -21.48
N LEU A 100 -2.98 9.94 -22.74
CA LEU A 100 -4.11 10.63 -23.35
C LEU A 100 -4.80 9.72 -24.36
N PRO A 101 -6.15 9.73 -24.47
CA PRO A 101 -6.88 8.89 -25.42
C PRO A 101 -6.43 9.07 -26.88
N GLY A 102 -5.95 10.27 -27.21
CA GLY A 102 -5.50 10.61 -28.56
C GLY A 102 -4.21 9.92 -29.01
N GLN A 103 -3.40 9.43 -28.11
CA GLN A 103 -2.14 8.75 -28.45
C GLN A 103 -2.36 7.31 -28.94
N PHE A 104 -3.50 6.69 -28.60
CA PHE A 104 -3.79 5.30 -28.95
C PHE A 104 -4.52 5.19 -30.29
N THR A 105 -3.89 4.51 -31.24
CA THR A 105 -4.43 4.37 -32.62
C THR A 105 -5.57 3.37 -32.73
N ASP A 106 -5.63 2.40 -31.79
CA ASP A 106 -6.62 1.32 -31.75
C ASP A 106 -7.80 1.58 -30.80
N MET A 107 -7.79 2.71 -30.06
CA MET A 107 -8.88 3.05 -29.14
C MET A 107 -10.15 3.50 -29.92
N PRO A 108 -11.32 2.87 -29.63
CA PRO A 108 -12.57 3.25 -30.28
C PRO A 108 -12.97 4.70 -29.98
N ASN A 109 -13.44 5.43 -30.96
CA ASN A 109 -13.81 6.84 -30.81
C ASN A 109 -14.91 7.08 -29.75
N TRP A 110 -15.84 6.11 -29.60
CA TRP A 110 -16.95 6.22 -28.65
C TRP A 110 -16.49 6.18 -27.18
N SER A 111 -15.35 5.55 -26.89
CA SER A 111 -14.83 5.42 -25.52
C SER A 111 -13.87 6.54 -25.12
N LYS A 112 -13.31 7.28 -26.07
CA LYS A 112 -12.22 8.24 -25.81
C LYS A 112 -12.58 9.30 -24.76
N LYS A 113 -13.79 9.87 -24.85
CA LYS A 113 -14.25 10.89 -23.92
C LYS A 113 -14.42 10.34 -22.50
N THR A 114 -15.05 9.17 -22.37
CA THR A 114 -15.30 8.53 -21.07
C THR A 114 -14.00 8.07 -20.42
N LEU A 115 -13.05 7.55 -21.21
CA LEU A 115 -11.78 7.04 -20.70
C LEU A 115 -10.72 8.13 -20.44
N GLU A 116 -10.97 9.38 -20.85
CA GLU A 116 -10.05 10.49 -20.58
C GLU A 116 -9.77 10.65 -19.08
N ASN A 117 -10.82 10.63 -18.26
CA ASN A 117 -10.73 10.71 -16.81
C ASN A 117 -9.90 9.56 -16.21
N VAL A 118 -10.16 8.30 -16.59
CA VAL A 118 -9.47 7.11 -16.10
C VAL A 118 -7.98 7.11 -16.47
N LEU A 119 -7.65 7.60 -17.68
CA LEU A 119 -6.28 7.74 -18.15
C LEU A 119 -5.54 8.87 -17.43
N GLN A 120 -6.18 10.04 -17.29
CA GLN A 120 -5.62 11.21 -16.58
C GLN A 120 -5.39 10.90 -15.09
N ALA A 121 -6.29 10.14 -14.46
CA ALA A 121 -6.13 9.66 -13.09
C ALA A 121 -5.01 8.59 -12.93
N GLY A 122 -4.39 8.14 -14.01
CA GLY A 122 -3.32 7.15 -13.96
C GLY A 122 -3.74 5.73 -13.57
N ILE A 123 -5.07 5.46 -13.57
CA ILE A 123 -5.61 4.12 -13.22
C ILE A 123 -5.14 3.07 -14.21
N VAL A 124 -5.06 3.44 -15.48
CA VAL A 124 -4.65 2.56 -16.57
C VAL A 124 -3.76 3.27 -17.57
N SER A 125 -2.90 2.51 -18.21
CA SER A 125 -2.07 2.95 -19.33
C SER A 125 -2.33 2.08 -20.57
N GLY A 126 -1.73 2.44 -21.70
CA GLY A 126 -1.72 1.57 -22.88
C GLY A 126 -0.91 0.30 -22.66
N THR A 127 -1.07 -0.67 -23.56
CA THR A 127 -0.19 -1.85 -23.64
C THR A 127 1.14 -1.52 -24.33
N SER A 128 1.19 -0.38 -25.03
CA SER A 128 2.40 0.28 -25.53
C SER A 128 2.13 1.79 -25.64
N ASP A 129 3.11 2.55 -26.10
CA ASP A 129 2.98 4.02 -26.27
C ASP A 129 1.84 4.40 -27.25
N THR A 130 1.46 3.54 -28.17
CA THR A 130 0.46 3.82 -29.21
C THR A 130 -0.67 2.80 -29.26
N ALA A 131 -0.63 1.72 -28.47
CA ALA A 131 -1.64 0.67 -28.45
C ALA A 131 -2.32 0.57 -27.09
N PHE A 132 -3.65 0.47 -27.10
CA PHE A 132 -4.49 0.33 -25.91
C PHE A 132 -4.97 -1.10 -25.68
N SER A 133 -5.08 -1.90 -26.76
CA SER A 133 -5.62 -3.26 -26.76
C SER A 133 -7.08 -3.34 -26.27
N PRO A 134 -8.02 -2.57 -26.87
CA PRO A 134 -9.38 -2.40 -26.36
C PRO A 134 -10.23 -3.68 -26.35
N LYS A 135 -9.87 -4.67 -27.18
CA LYS A 135 -10.63 -5.93 -27.34
C LYS A 135 -10.12 -7.08 -26.46
N GLY A 136 -9.03 -6.88 -25.73
CA GLY A 136 -8.54 -7.88 -24.77
C GLY A 136 -9.62 -8.19 -23.73
N THR A 137 -9.73 -9.45 -23.33
CA THR A 137 -10.57 -9.86 -22.19
C THR A 137 -9.87 -9.49 -20.87
N VAL A 138 -10.62 -9.40 -19.79
CA VAL A 138 -10.12 -9.01 -18.47
C VAL A 138 -10.53 -10.07 -17.45
N THR A 139 -9.68 -10.33 -16.49
CA THR A 139 -9.94 -11.24 -15.36
C THR A 139 -10.47 -10.48 -14.14
N GLU A 140 -10.98 -11.22 -13.16
CA GLU A 140 -11.43 -10.64 -11.88
C GLU A 140 -10.25 -10.01 -11.14
N GLU A 141 -9.06 -10.61 -11.18
CA GLU A 141 -7.85 -10.09 -10.55
C GLU A 141 -7.42 -8.74 -11.15
N GLU A 142 -7.53 -8.59 -12.48
CA GLU A 142 -7.25 -7.32 -13.14
C GLU A 142 -8.26 -6.24 -12.77
N LEU A 143 -9.54 -6.59 -12.63
CA LEU A 143 -10.57 -5.66 -12.14
C LEU A 143 -10.29 -5.24 -10.69
N ASP A 144 -9.98 -6.18 -9.79
CA ASP A 144 -9.64 -5.88 -8.39
C ASP A 144 -8.44 -4.92 -8.30
N LEU A 145 -7.42 -5.13 -9.12
CA LEU A 145 -6.29 -4.20 -9.20
C LEU A 145 -6.70 -2.79 -9.63
N LEU A 146 -7.61 -2.66 -10.60
CA LEU A 146 -8.11 -1.35 -11.05
C LEU A 146 -8.92 -0.65 -9.94
N ILE A 147 -9.79 -1.38 -9.24
CA ILE A 147 -10.57 -0.87 -8.10
C ILE A 147 -9.63 -0.36 -7.00
N ARG A 148 -8.60 -1.12 -6.63
CA ARG A 148 -7.59 -0.70 -5.64
C ARG A 148 -6.85 0.56 -6.07
N ARG A 149 -6.56 0.74 -7.36
CA ARG A 149 -5.95 1.97 -7.87
C ARG A 149 -6.87 3.17 -7.74
N VAL A 150 -8.17 3.01 -7.97
CA VAL A 150 -9.17 4.07 -7.75
C VAL A 150 -9.16 4.52 -6.29
N TYR A 151 -9.27 3.57 -5.36
CA TYR A 151 -9.24 3.89 -3.92
C TYR A 151 -7.91 4.52 -3.47
N ALA A 152 -6.80 4.15 -4.10
CA ALA A 152 -5.50 4.75 -3.80
C ALA A 152 -5.40 6.24 -4.20
N LEU A 153 -6.23 6.73 -5.12
CA LEU A 153 -6.28 8.16 -5.47
C LEU A 153 -6.85 9.03 -4.36
N GLU A 154 -7.84 8.52 -3.62
CA GLU A 154 -8.43 9.24 -2.47
C GLU A 154 -7.59 9.20 -1.20
N GLY A 155 -6.48 8.48 -1.26
CA GLY A 155 -5.69 8.13 -0.09
C GLY A 155 -6.14 6.78 0.48
N THR A 156 -5.44 6.32 1.50
CA THR A 156 -5.71 5.01 2.11
C THR A 156 -7.06 5.02 2.82
N ASN A 157 -7.98 4.16 2.40
CA ASN A 157 -9.28 4.04 3.02
C ASN A 157 -9.14 3.49 4.44
N LEU A 158 -9.80 4.16 5.42
CA LEU A 158 -9.80 3.76 6.83
C LEU A 158 -10.32 2.33 7.06
N LYS A 159 -11.18 1.81 6.17
CA LYS A 159 -11.73 0.46 6.27
C LYS A 159 -10.75 -0.61 5.79
N ASP A 160 -9.93 -0.28 4.78
CA ASP A 160 -9.03 -1.24 4.13
C ASP A 160 -7.67 -1.31 4.84
N ASP A 161 -7.10 -0.16 5.17
CA ASP A 161 -5.87 -0.05 5.93
C ASP A 161 -5.91 1.14 6.88
N PHE A 162 -6.49 0.92 8.05
CA PHE A 162 -6.59 1.93 9.10
C PHE A 162 -5.22 2.49 9.49
N TYR A 163 -4.20 1.63 9.58
CA TYR A 163 -2.86 2.07 9.97
C TYR A 163 -2.24 3.01 8.96
N ALA A 164 -2.26 2.64 7.69
CA ALA A 164 -1.74 3.48 6.62
C ALA A 164 -2.54 4.78 6.47
N ALA A 165 -3.87 4.74 6.59
CA ALA A 165 -4.71 5.93 6.50
C ALA A 165 -4.44 6.94 7.62
N VAL A 166 -4.35 6.47 8.87
CA VAL A 166 -4.11 7.35 10.03
C VAL A 166 -2.67 7.87 10.09
N ASN A 167 -1.70 7.07 9.63
CA ASN A 167 -0.28 7.42 9.71
C ASN A 167 0.30 7.88 8.36
N LYS A 168 -0.55 8.16 7.34
CA LYS A 168 -0.10 8.48 5.98
C LYS A 168 0.97 9.57 5.93
N GLU A 169 0.72 10.70 6.58
CA GLU A 169 1.67 11.82 6.61
C GLU A 169 3.01 11.39 7.23
N TRP A 170 2.99 10.66 8.33
CA TRP A 170 4.18 10.15 8.98
C TRP A 170 4.93 9.13 8.11
N LEU A 171 4.21 8.20 7.48
CA LEU A 171 4.80 7.20 6.57
C LEU A 171 5.47 7.83 5.35
N ASP A 172 4.86 8.89 4.80
CA ASP A 172 5.35 9.56 3.59
C ASP A 172 6.54 10.50 3.87
N THR A 173 6.65 11.03 5.11
CA THR A 173 7.63 12.09 5.44
C THR A 173 8.74 11.64 6.36
N THR A 174 8.60 10.50 7.04
CA THR A 174 9.57 10.04 8.03
C THR A 174 10.76 9.32 7.38
N GLU A 175 11.95 9.84 7.60
CA GLU A 175 13.19 9.20 7.18
C GLU A 175 13.80 8.37 8.32
N PHE A 176 14.53 7.30 7.96
CA PHE A 176 15.28 6.53 8.95
C PHE A 176 16.48 7.33 9.47
N PRO A 177 16.65 7.48 10.78
CA PRO A 177 17.85 8.11 11.31
C PRO A 177 19.12 7.37 10.85
N PRO A 178 20.21 8.09 10.53
CA PRO A 178 21.43 7.46 10.06
C PRO A 178 21.95 6.39 11.01
N GLY A 179 22.17 5.19 10.51
CA GLY A 179 22.67 4.04 11.28
C GLY A 179 21.58 3.25 12.03
N TYR A 180 20.32 3.63 11.93
CA TYR A 180 19.21 2.90 12.54
C TYR A 180 18.36 2.21 11.47
N PRO A 181 18.13 0.89 11.61
CA PRO A 181 17.30 0.14 10.66
C PRO A 181 15.81 0.23 10.97
N TYR A 182 15.41 0.95 12.02
CA TYR A 182 14.05 1.11 12.49
C TYR A 182 13.75 2.58 12.77
N THR A 183 12.52 2.99 12.56
CA THR A 183 11.98 4.27 12.97
C THR A 183 10.61 4.10 13.64
N GLY A 184 10.16 5.10 14.38
CA GLY A 184 8.91 5.12 15.11
C GLY A 184 9.06 5.82 16.45
N THR A 185 7.96 6.26 17.06
CA THR A 185 7.96 7.12 18.25
C THR A 185 8.87 6.67 19.38
N LEU A 186 8.92 5.36 19.68
CA LEU A 186 9.78 4.82 20.72
C LEU A 186 11.27 4.85 20.32
N TYR A 187 11.58 4.63 19.06
CA TYR A 187 12.97 4.68 18.56
C TYR A 187 13.44 6.12 18.46
N GLU A 188 12.63 7.04 18.03
CA GLU A 188 12.89 8.48 18.00
C GLU A 188 13.17 9.01 19.40
N LEU A 189 12.32 8.68 20.38
CA LEU A 189 12.52 9.03 21.78
C LEU A 189 13.83 8.48 22.32
N ASN A 190 14.15 7.21 22.03
CA ASN A 190 15.41 6.59 22.46
C ASN A 190 16.63 7.27 21.83
N TYR A 191 16.53 7.64 20.55
CA TYR A 191 17.56 8.39 19.85
C TYR A 191 17.79 9.77 20.50
N GLU A 192 16.72 10.53 20.73
CA GLU A 192 16.78 11.83 21.39
C GLU A 192 17.40 11.75 22.80
N VAL A 193 16.98 10.79 23.61
CA VAL A 193 17.54 10.56 24.96
C VAL A 193 19.02 10.18 24.87
N THR A 194 19.39 9.34 23.91
CA THR A 194 20.81 8.96 23.69
C THR A 194 21.65 10.16 23.30
N GLU A 195 21.17 11.03 22.44
CA GLU A 195 21.86 12.27 22.06
C GLU A 195 21.98 13.24 23.25
N GLN A 196 20.92 13.40 24.04
CA GLN A 196 20.95 14.23 25.25
C GLN A 196 21.99 13.71 26.26
N VAL A 197 22.00 12.41 26.52
CA VAL A 197 22.98 11.78 27.42
C VAL A 197 24.40 11.93 26.86
N SER A 198 24.60 11.72 25.58
CA SER A 198 25.88 11.91 24.91
C SER A 198 26.36 13.36 24.99
N GLY A 199 25.44 14.32 24.81
CA GLY A 199 25.70 15.74 25.01
C GLY A 199 26.19 16.08 26.43
N LEU A 200 25.47 15.55 27.43
CA LEU A 200 25.85 15.72 28.85
C LEU A 200 27.23 15.13 29.16
N ILE A 201 27.54 13.95 28.65
CA ILE A 201 28.86 13.31 28.82
C ILE A 201 29.94 14.17 28.18
N ARG A 202 29.74 14.69 26.98
CA ARG A 202 30.69 15.60 26.29
C ARG A 202 30.89 16.90 27.07
N GLU A 203 29.83 17.48 27.64
CA GLU A 203 29.92 18.68 28.49
C GLU A 203 30.74 18.40 29.77
N ILE A 204 30.49 17.31 30.47
CA ILE A 204 31.26 16.90 31.63
C ILE A 204 32.73 16.67 31.27
N ALA A 205 33.01 16.01 30.15
CA ALA A 205 34.36 15.75 29.68
C ALA A 205 35.13 17.03 29.31
N ALA A 206 34.45 18.00 28.73
CA ALA A 206 35.04 19.31 28.39
C ALA A 206 35.31 20.17 29.65
N GLY A 207 34.60 19.90 30.73
CA GLY A 207 34.75 20.63 31.99
C GLY A 207 35.97 20.19 32.80
N ASN A 208 36.12 20.77 34.00
CA ASN A 208 37.18 20.41 34.95
C ASN A 208 36.57 19.97 36.28
N PRO A 209 35.92 18.84 36.37
CA PRO A 209 35.25 18.37 37.56
C PRO A 209 36.24 18.06 38.69
N LYS A 210 35.85 18.35 39.94
CA LYS A 210 36.69 18.11 41.11
C LYS A 210 36.96 16.60 41.29
N ALA A 211 38.21 16.27 41.52
CA ALA A 211 38.65 14.88 41.75
C ALA A 211 37.77 14.16 42.80
N GLY A 212 37.45 12.89 42.57
CA GLY A 212 36.62 12.06 43.42
C GLY A 212 35.10 12.22 43.22
N THR A 213 34.63 13.18 42.43
CA THR A 213 33.21 13.35 42.12
C THR A 213 32.75 12.36 41.07
N PRO A 214 31.42 12.07 40.96
CA PRO A 214 30.86 11.27 39.88
C PRO A 214 31.20 11.83 38.47
N GLN A 215 31.18 13.14 38.31
CA GLN A 215 31.54 13.81 37.07
C GLN A 215 33.01 13.55 36.67
N ALA A 216 33.92 13.55 37.61
CA ALA A 216 35.34 13.22 37.35
C ALA A 216 35.51 11.76 36.91
N LYS A 217 34.71 10.84 37.45
CA LYS A 217 34.71 9.42 37.03
C LYS A 217 34.19 9.27 35.61
N ILE A 218 33.09 9.98 35.24
CA ILE A 218 32.55 10.00 33.92
C ILE A 218 33.57 10.52 32.90
N LYS A 219 34.20 11.68 33.20
CA LYS A 219 35.25 12.25 32.38
C LYS A 219 36.40 11.27 32.14
N ASN A 220 36.93 10.67 33.19
CA ASN A 220 38.06 9.73 33.09
C ASN A 220 37.68 8.50 32.26
N LEU A 221 36.46 7.96 32.42
CA LEU A 221 35.98 6.84 31.63
C LEU A 221 35.85 7.23 30.14
N TYR A 222 35.24 8.38 29.87
CA TYR A 222 35.07 8.87 28.51
C TYR A 222 36.40 9.06 27.80
N GLU A 223 37.39 9.73 28.45
CA GLU A 223 38.73 9.93 27.91
C GLU A 223 39.45 8.58 27.69
N THR A 224 39.34 7.64 28.61
CA THR A 224 39.96 6.31 28.51
C THR A 224 39.35 5.52 27.34
N VAL A 225 38.04 5.59 27.15
CA VAL A 225 37.36 4.88 26.05
C VAL A 225 37.76 5.44 24.68
N LEU A 226 37.99 6.73 24.58
CA LEU A 226 38.40 7.41 23.34
C LEU A 226 39.91 7.42 23.08
N ASP A 227 40.74 6.99 24.05
CA ASP A 227 42.18 6.88 23.87
C ASP A 227 42.56 5.63 23.05
N TRP A 228 42.36 5.76 21.74
CA TRP A 228 42.66 4.70 20.76
C TRP A 228 44.17 4.43 20.67
N ASP A 229 45.01 5.43 20.87
CA ASP A 229 46.46 5.30 20.72
C ASP A 229 47.02 4.41 21.84
N SER A 230 46.68 4.69 23.11
CA SER A 230 47.08 3.86 24.25
C SER A 230 46.50 2.43 24.14
N ARG A 231 45.26 2.28 23.70
CA ARG A 231 44.61 0.98 23.52
C ARG A 231 45.29 0.15 22.42
N ASN A 232 45.60 0.77 21.30
CA ASN A 232 46.29 0.10 20.19
C ASN A 232 47.75 -0.25 20.57
N ALA A 233 48.44 0.61 21.34
CA ALA A 233 49.78 0.33 21.84
C ALA A 233 49.81 -0.86 22.86
N ALA A 234 48.80 -0.93 23.74
CA ALA A 234 48.68 -2.05 24.68
C ALA A 234 48.33 -3.38 24.01
N GLY A 235 47.65 -3.34 22.88
CA GLY A 235 47.24 -4.56 22.15
C GLY A 235 46.43 -5.52 23.01
N ILE A 236 46.86 -6.77 23.06
CA ILE A 236 46.23 -7.83 23.87
C ILE A 236 46.85 -8.00 25.28
N ASP A 237 47.90 -7.24 25.63
CA ASP A 237 48.60 -7.41 26.91
C ASP A 237 47.67 -7.33 28.13
N PRO A 238 46.70 -6.40 28.18
CA PRO A 238 45.81 -6.31 29.35
C PRO A 238 44.90 -7.53 29.57
N ILE A 239 44.72 -8.39 28.58
CA ILE A 239 43.85 -9.58 28.67
C ILE A 239 44.62 -10.90 28.60
N LYS A 240 45.96 -10.84 28.56
CA LYS A 240 46.79 -12.06 28.70
C LYS A 240 46.60 -12.67 30.07
N PRO A 241 46.46 -13.99 30.19
CA PRO A 241 46.44 -14.65 31.49
C PRO A 241 47.80 -14.43 32.17
N TYR A 242 47.75 -14.17 33.47
CA TYR A 242 48.93 -14.01 34.31
C TYR A 242 49.66 -15.34 34.46
#